data_faf031c76304ae8034612fb38f844d1a
#
_entry.id   faf031c76304ae8034612fb38f844d1a
#
_cell.length_a   1.000
_cell.length_b   1.000
_cell.length_c   1.000
_cell.angle_alpha   90.00
_cell.angle_beta   90.00
_cell.angle_gamma   90.00
#
_symmetry.space_group_name_H-M   'P 1'
#
loop_
_entity.id
_entity.type
_entity.pdbx_description
1 polymer ?
#
loop_
_entity_poly.entity_id
_entity_poly.type
_entity_poly.pdbx_seq_one_letter_code
_entity_poly.pdbx_strand_id
1 'polypeptide(L)'
;MSSTGRADLTRLDRSRFGISLPAIAGLGAYYVVVSHGVKILHDPDTYLHIAVGRWIIAHGTVPHRGIFSLTMPDAPWVAHEWLGEIILASLFDHFGWVGLLAATGLTFAAAVAMLLRQLLRSLAPVHAMIGTALACALALPHLLARPHMLTLPILVVWVIGLVRARTEDRAPPLWFAGLMVLWANLHGGYMFGIILAALLAGEAVLAARDWRTRMAAARGWAAFCAASVAAALITPFGIDGLLLPLQLTRMSFALSVLEEWHSPNFQQLQPLEMWIIFALFAALSLGWRLPVTRVGIVLLLVHMALQHGRHGELLGFVAPLLLAPALAQQLDRRLENGRGLWLDRLMAELAKPAGVAGSRLPWLRWGL
;
A
#
# COMPACT_ATOMS: atom_id res chain seq x y z
N MET A 1 14.46 38.47 -13.41
CA MET A 1 14.81 39.02 -12.09
C MET A 1 13.61 38.77 -11.19
N SER A 2 13.55 38.02 -10.15
CA SER A 2 14.53 37.37 -9.27
C SER A 2 13.98 36.02 -8.79
N SER A 3 14.77 35.02 -8.91
CA SER A 3 14.53 33.64 -8.40
C SER A 3 15.07 33.52 -6.97
N THR A 4 14.51 34.25 -6.03
CA THR A 4 14.99 34.20 -4.65
C THR A 4 13.78 34.14 -3.71
N GLY A 5 13.36 32.91 -3.37
CA GLY A 5 12.32 32.71 -2.38
C GLY A 5 11.90 31.26 -2.10
N ARG A 6 12.54 30.27 -2.69
CA ARG A 6 12.50 28.94 -2.11
C ARG A 6 13.50 28.92 -0.96
N ALA A 7 13.06 29.39 0.20
CA ALA A 7 13.76 29.13 1.43
C ALA A 7 14.05 27.63 1.49
N ASP A 8 15.31 27.33 1.66
CA ASP A 8 15.92 26.04 1.74
C ASP A 8 15.39 25.27 2.99
N LEU A 9 14.12 24.85 2.91
CA LEU A 9 13.50 24.00 3.93
C LEU A 9 14.11 22.59 3.99
N THR A 10 15.07 22.32 3.08
CA THR A 10 15.80 21.05 3.04
C THR A 10 17.03 21.03 3.93
N ARG A 11 17.43 22.19 4.50
CA ARG A 11 18.49 22.31 5.50
C ARG A 11 17.95 22.52 6.90
N LEU A 12 16.95 21.77 7.31
CA LEU A 12 16.72 21.58 8.73
C LEU A 12 17.83 20.68 9.26
N ASP A 13 18.68 21.31 10.05
CA ASP A 13 19.76 20.74 10.82
C ASP A 13 19.39 19.33 11.33
N ARG A 14 20.04 18.30 10.78
CA ARG A 14 19.94 16.93 11.28
C ARG A 14 20.53 16.95 12.67
N SER A 15 19.73 17.25 13.67
CA SER A 15 20.10 16.94 15.04
C SER A 15 20.40 15.44 15.10
N ARG A 16 21.61 15.08 15.47
CA ARG A 16 22.18 13.72 15.42
C ARG A 16 21.37 12.64 16.16
N PHE A 17 20.23 12.98 16.78
CA PHE A 17 19.38 12.10 17.58
C PHE A 17 17.87 12.27 17.41
N GLY A 18 17.40 12.93 16.36
CA GLY A 18 15.95 13.09 16.10
C GLY A 18 15.34 11.89 15.39
N ILE A 19 14.31 11.26 15.99
CA ILE A 19 13.51 10.24 15.31
C ILE A 19 12.64 10.94 14.27
N SER A 20 12.68 10.49 13.01
CA SER A 20 11.90 11.10 11.93
C SER A 20 10.39 10.83 12.08
N LEU A 21 9.54 11.75 11.60
CA LEU A 21 8.08 11.57 11.63
C LEU A 21 7.61 10.25 10.99
N PRO A 22 8.13 9.78 9.85
CA PRO A 22 7.83 8.45 9.32
C PRO A 22 8.19 7.32 10.29
N ALA A 23 9.31 7.41 11.00
CA ALA A 23 9.69 6.40 11.99
C ALA A 23 8.76 6.40 13.20
N ILE A 24 8.33 7.58 13.67
CA ILE A 24 7.33 7.71 14.76
C ILE A 24 6.00 7.07 14.32
N ALA A 25 5.53 7.37 13.09
CA ALA A 25 4.30 6.77 12.58
C ALA A 25 4.41 5.25 12.45
N GLY A 26 5.55 4.73 11.96
CA GLY A 26 5.82 3.30 11.91
C GLY A 26 5.83 2.66 13.29
N LEU A 27 6.48 3.27 14.28
CA LEU A 27 6.47 2.78 15.67
C LEU A 27 5.06 2.79 16.26
N GLY A 28 4.26 3.83 15.99
CA GLY A 28 2.86 3.89 16.39
C GLY A 28 2.04 2.76 15.75
N ALA A 29 2.23 2.52 14.46
CA ALA A 29 1.59 1.42 13.75
C ALA A 29 2.01 0.05 14.31
N TYR A 30 3.28 -0.15 14.59
CA TYR A 30 3.78 -1.35 15.27
C TYR A 30 3.09 -1.57 16.63
N TYR A 31 3.04 -0.51 17.45
CA TYR A 31 2.39 -0.56 18.76
C TYR A 31 0.91 -0.94 18.65
N VAL A 32 0.18 -0.38 17.66
CA VAL A 32 -1.23 -0.73 17.41
C VAL A 32 -1.37 -2.21 17.09
N VAL A 33 -0.52 -2.78 16.22
CA VAL A 33 -0.54 -4.22 15.91
C VAL A 33 -0.29 -5.05 17.16
N VAL A 34 0.74 -4.73 17.92
CA VAL A 34 1.07 -5.51 19.13
C VAL A 34 -0.03 -5.41 20.19
N SER A 35 -0.64 -4.24 20.38
CA SER A 35 -1.74 -4.05 21.34
C SER A 35 -3.03 -4.81 20.96
N HIS A 36 -3.21 -5.18 19.68
CA HIS A 36 -4.33 -5.98 19.19
C HIS A 36 -3.94 -7.43 18.88
N GLY A 37 -2.85 -7.92 19.44
CA GLY A 37 -2.26 -9.22 19.14
C GLY A 37 -3.23 -10.40 19.20
N VAL A 38 -4.12 -10.44 20.18
CA VAL A 38 -5.14 -11.50 20.31
C VAL A 38 -6.03 -11.56 19.06
N LYS A 39 -6.53 -10.41 18.57
CA LYS A 39 -7.38 -10.36 17.38
C LYS A 39 -6.59 -10.74 16.12
N ILE A 40 -5.35 -10.30 16.01
CA ILE A 40 -4.49 -10.53 14.83
C ILE A 40 -4.08 -12.00 14.70
N LEU A 41 -3.88 -12.68 15.83
CA LEU A 41 -3.47 -14.09 15.88
C LEU A 41 -4.64 -15.07 15.98
N HIS A 42 -5.87 -14.61 16.18
CA HIS A 42 -7.06 -15.48 16.33
C HIS A 42 -7.65 -15.90 14.96
N ASP A 43 -6.83 -16.02 13.96
CA ASP A 43 -7.25 -16.38 12.61
C ASP A 43 -6.93 -17.85 12.29
N PRO A 44 -7.92 -18.67 11.91
CA PRO A 44 -7.70 -20.08 11.62
C PRO A 44 -6.75 -20.32 10.44
N ASP A 45 -6.72 -19.42 9.44
CA ASP A 45 -5.82 -19.58 8.31
C ASP A 45 -4.35 -19.43 8.70
N THR A 46 -4.04 -18.68 9.76
CA THR A 46 -2.66 -18.60 10.28
C THR A 46 -2.11 -20.00 10.64
N TYR A 47 -2.95 -20.86 11.23
CA TYR A 47 -2.53 -22.24 11.56
C TYR A 47 -2.29 -23.07 10.30
N LEU A 48 -3.15 -22.91 9.28
CA LEU A 48 -2.98 -23.58 7.99
C LEU A 48 -1.66 -23.16 7.34
N HIS A 49 -1.37 -21.87 7.27
CA HIS A 49 -0.11 -21.36 6.69
C HIS A 49 1.12 -21.89 7.42
N ILE A 50 1.09 -21.97 8.76
CA ILE A 50 2.17 -22.57 9.55
C ILE A 50 2.30 -24.07 9.22
N ALA A 51 1.20 -24.81 9.15
CA ALA A 51 1.21 -26.24 8.87
C ALA A 51 1.75 -26.54 7.47
N VAL A 52 1.32 -25.78 6.46
CA VAL A 52 1.83 -25.90 5.07
C VAL A 52 3.31 -25.57 5.00
N GLY A 53 3.73 -24.46 5.62
CA GLY A 53 5.15 -24.08 5.65
C GLY A 53 6.04 -25.14 6.31
N ARG A 54 5.61 -25.72 7.43
CA ARG A 54 6.31 -26.86 8.07
C ARG A 54 6.38 -28.08 7.17
N TRP A 55 5.29 -28.39 6.48
CA TRP A 55 5.26 -29.48 5.52
C TRP A 55 6.29 -29.29 4.41
N ILE A 56 6.33 -28.07 3.82
CA ILE A 56 7.29 -27.71 2.76
C ILE A 56 8.74 -27.85 3.27
N ILE A 57 9.03 -27.33 4.47
CA ILE A 57 10.36 -27.42 5.08
C ILE A 57 10.76 -28.89 5.30
N ALA A 58 9.84 -29.72 5.81
CA ALA A 58 10.11 -31.12 6.10
C ALA A 58 10.34 -32.00 4.85
N HIS A 59 9.64 -31.66 3.73
CA HIS A 59 9.71 -32.48 2.50
C HIS A 59 10.64 -31.90 1.42
N GLY A 60 11.09 -30.64 1.58
CA GLY A 60 11.95 -29.95 0.60
C GLY A 60 11.28 -29.69 -0.75
N THR A 61 9.95 -29.70 -0.81
CA THR A 61 9.16 -29.51 -2.04
C THR A 61 7.86 -28.78 -1.74
N VAL A 62 7.32 -28.04 -2.73
CA VAL A 62 6.02 -27.35 -2.62
C VAL A 62 4.92 -28.31 -3.04
N PRO A 63 3.81 -28.46 -2.26
CA PRO A 63 2.75 -29.40 -2.60
C PRO A 63 1.94 -28.92 -3.81
N HIS A 64 1.65 -29.83 -4.74
CA HIS A 64 0.77 -29.62 -5.89
C HIS A 64 -0.60 -30.30 -5.72
N ARG A 65 -0.81 -30.96 -4.59
CA ARG A 65 -2.05 -31.67 -4.24
C ARG A 65 -2.48 -31.33 -2.82
N GLY A 66 -3.77 -31.41 -2.54
CA GLY A 66 -4.34 -31.14 -1.23
C GLY A 66 -3.82 -32.13 -0.18
N ILE A 67 -3.01 -31.64 0.75
CA ILE A 67 -2.37 -32.46 1.81
C ILE A 67 -3.15 -32.44 3.12
N PHE A 68 -4.09 -31.49 3.30
CA PHE A 68 -4.87 -31.32 4.53
C PHE A 68 -6.38 -31.52 4.33
N SER A 69 -6.84 -31.78 3.10
CA SER A 69 -8.26 -31.98 2.83
C SER A 69 -8.69 -33.41 3.16
N LEU A 70 -9.63 -33.56 4.08
CA LEU A 70 -10.24 -34.86 4.41
C LEU A 70 -11.28 -35.29 3.37
N THR A 71 -11.97 -34.33 2.76
CA THR A 71 -13.08 -34.60 1.81
C THR A 71 -12.61 -34.73 0.37
N MET A 72 -11.48 -34.11 0.03
CA MET A 72 -10.88 -34.14 -1.31
C MET A 72 -9.38 -34.40 -1.23
N PRO A 73 -8.97 -35.54 -0.73
CA PRO A 73 -7.54 -35.91 -0.66
C PRO A 73 -6.96 -35.91 -2.08
N ASP A 74 -5.74 -35.45 -2.22
CA ASP A 74 -4.99 -35.42 -3.50
C ASP A 74 -5.61 -34.55 -4.63
N ALA A 75 -6.63 -33.73 -4.34
CA ALA A 75 -7.14 -32.78 -5.32
C ALA A 75 -6.02 -31.81 -5.77
N PRO A 76 -6.02 -31.39 -7.06
CA PRO A 76 -5.05 -30.39 -7.51
C PRO A 76 -5.10 -29.13 -6.63
N TRP A 77 -3.94 -28.70 -6.16
CA TRP A 77 -3.81 -27.54 -5.30
C TRP A 77 -2.63 -26.67 -5.71
N VAL A 78 -2.86 -25.36 -5.77
CA VAL A 78 -1.84 -24.35 -6.05
C VAL A 78 -1.52 -23.63 -4.74
N ALA A 79 -0.47 -24.05 -4.05
CA ALA A 79 0.04 -23.42 -2.82
C ALA A 79 0.81 -22.13 -3.19
N HIS A 80 0.10 -21.12 -3.67
CA HIS A 80 0.68 -19.91 -4.27
C HIS A 80 1.36 -18.98 -3.24
N GLU A 81 1.15 -19.19 -1.95
CA GLU A 81 1.73 -18.43 -0.84
C GLU A 81 2.91 -19.16 -0.18
N TRP A 82 3.43 -20.20 -0.83
CA TRP A 82 4.41 -21.14 -0.31
C TRP A 82 5.61 -20.47 0.39
N LEU A 83 6.14 -19.39 -0.17
CA LEU A 83 7.27 -18.66 0.42
C LEU A 83 6.85 -17.93 1.69
N GLY A 84 5.67 -17.32 1.69
CA GLY A 84 5.07 -16.69 2.88
C GLY A 84 4.83 -17.72 3.98
N GLU A 85 4.34 -18.91 3.62
CA GLU A 85 4.08 -20.02 4.53
C GLU A 85 5.37 -20.53 5.18
N ILE A 86 6.46 -20.68 4.41
CA ILE A 86 7.79 -21.03 4.95
C ILE A 86 8.25 -19.97 5.95
N ILE A 87 8.10 -18.68 5.62
CA ILE A 87 8.51 -17.58 6.50
C ILE A 87 7.70 -17.62 7.80
N LEU A 88 6.36 -17.76 7.73
CA LEU A 88 5.51 -17.82 8.91
C LEU A 88 5.82 -19.06 9.77
N ALA A 89 6.01 -20.23 9.16
CA ALA A 89 6.39 -21.45 9.87
C ALA A 89 7.73 -21.28 10.58
N SER A 90 8.74 -20.75 9.90
CA SER A 90 10.07 -20.53 10.47
C SER A 90 10.02 -19.54 11.64
N LEU A 91 9.28 -18.42 11.49
CA LEU A 91 9.10 -17.46 12.57
C LEU A 91 8.39 -18.07 13.78
N PHE A 92 7.37 -18.91 13.52
CA PHE A 92 6.64 -19.58 14.59
C PHE A 92 7.52 -20.61 15.33
N ASP A 93 8.29 -21.41 14.59
CA ASP A 93 9.12 -22.47 15.17
C ASP A 93 10.26 -21.92 16.02
N HIS A 94 10.82 -20.74 15.66
CA HIS A 94 11.91 -20.14 16.41
C HIS A 94 11.43 -19.17 17.52
N PHE A 95 10.32 -18.46 17.32
CA PHE A 95 9.89 -17.36 18.18
C PHE A 95 8.43 -17.46 18.64
N GLY A 96 7.70 -18.53 18.27
CA GLY A 96 6.29 -18.71 18.62
C GLY A 96 5.38 -17.61 18.09
N TRP A 97 4.27 -17.40 18.75
CA TRP A 97 3.28 -16.37 18.41
C TRP A 97 3.84 -14.95 18.46
N VAL A 98 4.82 -14.71 19.33
CA VAL A 98 5.49 -13.41 19.44
C VAL A 98 6.24 -13.08 18.16
N GLY A 99 6.89 -14.07 17.54
CA GLY A 99 7.58 -13.89 16.26
C GLY A 99 6.63 -13.51 15.12
N LEU A 100 5.48 -14.18 15.03
CA LEU A 100 4.45 -13.85 14.04
C LEU A 100 3.89 -12.44 14.22
N LEU A 101 3.55 -12.10 15.46
CA LEU A 101 3.01 -10.78 15.79
C LEU A 101 4.04 -9.68 15.50
N ALA A 102 5.30 -9.90 15.88
CA ALA A 102 6.39 -8.96 15.62
C ALA A 102 6.62 -8.76 14.11
N ALA A 103 6.63 -9.83 13.32
CA ALA A 103 6.80 -9.75 11.88
C ALA A 103 5.63 -9.02 11.21
N THR A 104 4.39 -9.34 11.59
CA THR A 104 3.19 -8.63 11.11
C THR A 104 3.26 -7.14 11.47
N GLY A 105 3.65 -6.82 12.71
CA GLY A 105 3.82 -5.44 13.16
C GLY A 105 4.93 -4.69 12.41
N LEU A 106 6.07 -5.34 12.17
CA LEU A 106 7.20 -4.73 11.46
C LEU A 106 6.87 -4.47 9.97
N THR A 107 6.20 -5.40 9.31
CA THR A 107 5.80 -5.21 7.90
C THR A 107 4.77 -4.10 7.76
N PHE A 108 3.76 -4.04 8.64
CA PHE A 108 2.80 -2.95 8.67
C PHE A 108 3.46 -1.60 8.99
N ALA A 109 4.31 -1.55 10.01
CA ALA A 109 5.08 -0.36 10.38
C ALA A 109 5.96 0.15 9.23
N ALA A 110 6.63 -0.76 8.50
CA ALA A 110 7.43 -0.42 7.34
C ALA A 110 6.57 0.20 6.23
N ALA A 111 5.43 -0.41 5.91
CA ALA A 111 4.50 0.11 4.90
C ALA A 111 3.97 1.51 5.27
N VAL A 112 3.57 1.72 6.53
CA VAL A 112 3.09 3.02 7.04
C VAL A 112 4.19 4.08 7.00
N ALA A 113 5.40 3.74 7.46
CA ALA A 113 6.54 4.66 7.43
C ALA A 113 6.93 5.04 5.99
N MET A 114 6.91 4.07 5.07
CA MET A 114 7.21 4.31 3.65
C MET A 114 6.13 5.14 2.98
N LEU A 115 4.86 4.89 3.26
CA LEU A 115 3.73 5.69 2.78
C LEU A 115 3.89 7.15 3.24
N LEU A 116 4.02 7.37 4.55
CA LEU A 116 4.15 8.72 5.10
C LEU A 116 5.39 9.44 4.54
N ARG A 117 6.53 8.75 4.48
CA ARG A 117 7.76 9.31 3.88
C ARG A 117 7.54 9.75 2.43
N GLN A 118 6.79 8.97 1.65
CA GLN A 118 6.51 9.32 0.26
C GLN A 118 5.55 10.50 0.16
N LEU A 119 4.52 10.54 0.99
CA LEU A 119 3.55 11.65 1.00
C LEU A 119 4.21 12.97 1.43
N LEU A 120 5.11 12.94 2.41
CA LEU A 120 5.88 14.10 2.86
C LEU A 120 6.82 14.70 1.80
N ARG A 121 7.09 13.98 0.70
CA ARG A 121 7.87 14.54 -0.42
C ARG A 121 7.10 15.56 -1.26
N SER A 122 5.78 15.51 -1.19
CA SER A 122 4.91 16.35 -2.01
C SER A 122 3.86 17.12 -1.23
N LEU A 123 3.43 16.62 -0.07
CA LEU A 123 2.37 17.22 0.74
C LEU A 123 2.93 17.82 2.03
N ALA A 124 2.26 18.85 2.53
CA ALA A 124 2.53 19.36 3.87
C ALA A 124 2.27 18.27 4.93
N PRO A 125 2.98 18.28 6.08
CA PRO A 125 2.94 17.21 7.08
C PRO A 125 1.52 16.84 7.53
N VAL A 126 0.64 17.81 7.73
CA VAL A 126 -0.75 17.53 8.17
C VAL A 126 -1.53 16.72 7.13
N HIS A 127 -1.41 17.06 5.83
CA HIS A 127 -2.09 16.34 4.76
C HIS A 127 -1.51 14.93 4.57
N ALA A 128 -0.19 14.80 4.67
CA ALA A 128 0.49 13.50 4.61
C ALA A 128 0.05 12.59 5.78
N MET A 129 -0.06 13.15 7.00
CA MET A 129 -0.54 12.42 8.17
C MET A 129 -2.00 12.00 8.03
N ILE A 130 -2.89 12.90 7.55
CA ILE A 130 -4.30 12.55 7.29
C ILE A 130 -4.40 11.42 6.28
N GLY A 131 -3.69 11.50 5.15
CA GLY A 131 -3.68 10.43 4.15
C GLY A 131 -3.17 9.09 4.71
N THR A 132 -2.14 9.13 5.56
CA THR A 132 -1.61 7.95 6.23
C THR A 132 -2.58 7.39 7.27
N ALA A 133 -3.22 8.24 8.06
CA ALA A 133 -4.22 7.82 9.05
C ALA A 133 -5.44 7.15 8.39
N LEU A 134 -5.92 7.70 7.29
CA LEU A 134 -7.00 7.10 6.49
C LEU A 134 -6.59 5.74 5.90
N ALA A 135 -5.35 5.60 5.44
CA ALA A 135 -4.83 4.31 4.98
C ALA A 135 -4.80 3.28 6.11
N CYS A 136 -4.29 3.66 7.29
CA CYS A 136 -4.30 2.80 8.47
C CYS A 136 -5.72 2.40 8.88
N ALA A 137 -6.67 3.34 8.89
CA ALA A 137 -8.05 3.06 9.25
C ALA A 137 -8.70 2.00 8.34
N LEU A 138 -8.41 2.04 7.03
CA LEU A 138 -8.89 1.04 6.06
C LEU A 138 -8.20 -0.32 6.19
N ALA A 139 -6.94 -0.36 6.61
CA ALA A 139 -6.20 -1.60 6.78
C ALA A 139 -6.49 -2.32 8.10
N LEU A 140 -6.74 -1.58 9.19
CA LEU A 140 -6.89 -2.12 10.54
C LEU A 140 -7.90 -3.29 10.67
N PRO A 141 -9.08 -3.29 10.00
CA PRO A 141 -10.01 -4.42 10.09
C PRO A 141 -9.47 -5.73 9.53
N HIS A 142 -8.48 -5.67 8.66
CA HIS A 142 -7.94 -6.82 7.91
C HIS A 142 -6.49 -7.16 8.30
N LEU A 143 -5.98 -6.60 9.40
CA LEU A 143 -4.65 -6.95 9.93
C LEU A 143 -4.70 -8.33 10.59
N LEU A 144 -4.22 -9.33 9.88
CA LEU A 144 -4.10 -10.71 10.32
C LEU A 144 -2.69 -11.22 10.09
N ALA A 145 -2.22 -12.19 10.88
CA ALA A 145 -0.89 -12.78 10.73
C ALA A 145 -0.86 -13.77 9.56
N ARG A 146 -1.03 -13.26 8.33
CA ARG A 146 -1.08 -14.02 7.07
C ARG A 146 0.00 -13.56 6.08
N PRO A 147 0.30 -14.33 5.02
CA PRO A 147 1.29 -13.99 4.00
C PRO A 147 1.09 -12.63 3.34
N HIS A 148 -0.16 -12.15 3.15
CA HIS A 148 -0.44 -10.84 2.53
C HIS A 148 0.25 -9.68 3.25
N MET A 149 0.40 -9.76 4.57
CA MET A 149 1.08 -8.71 5.35
C MET A 149 2.55 -8.55 4.96
N LEU A 150 3.22 -9.64 4.58
CA LEU A 150 4.60 -9.59 4.11
C LEU A 150 4.73 -8.81 2.80
N THR A 151 3.65 -8.73 2.02
CA THR A 151 3.64 -8.07 0.70
C THR A 151 3.23 -6.59 0.75
N LEU A 152 2.72 -6.10 1.87
CA LEU A 152 2.28 -4.70 1.99
C LEU A 152 3.40 -3.68 1.73
N PRO A 153 4.64 -3.84 2.25
CA PRO A 153 5.76 -2.99 1.86
C PRO A 153 6.10 -3.08 0.37
N ILE A 154 5.96 -4.28 -0.24
CA ILE A 154 6.19 -4.47 -1.68
C ILE A 154 5.16 -3.68 -2.49
N LEU A 155 3.89 -3.74 -2.11
CA LEU A 155 2.82 -2.94 -2.71
C LEU A 155 3.17 -1.45 -2.69
N VAL A 156 3.58 -0.93 -1.52
CA VAL A 156 3.94 0.49 -1.38
C VAL A 156 5.11 0.86 -2.28
N VAL A 157 6.18 0.07 -2.30
CA VAL A 157 7.35 0.29 -3.21
C VAL A 157 6.92 0.25 -4.66
N TRP A 158 6.09 -0.73 -5.03
CA TRP A 158 5.59 -0.89 -6.39
C TRP A 158 4.83 0.34 -6.86
N VAL A 159 3.85 0.79 -6.07
CA VAL A 159 3.05 1.98 -6.39
C VAL A 159 3.91 3.24 -6.47
N ILE A 160 4.84 3.43 -5.54
CA ILE A 160 5.80 4.55 -5.58
C ILE A 160 6.60 4.53 -6.87
N GLY A 161 7.14 3.38 -7.27
CA GLY A 161 7.91 3.22 -8.50
C GLY A 161 7.11 3.55 -9.75
N LEU A 162 5.89 3.03 -9.84
CA LEU A 162 4.98 3.30 -10.95
C LEU A 162 4.58 4.79 -11.05
N VAL A 163 4.17 5.39 -9.92
CA VAL A 163 3.77 6.80 -9.86
C VAL A 163 4.96 7.71 -10.19
N ARG A 164 6.14 7.39 -9.69
CA ARG A 164 7.36 8.12 -10.01
C ARG A 164 7.67 8.06 -11.51
N ALA A 165 7.62 6.88 -12.11
CA ALA A 165 7.85 6.69 -13.54
C ALA A 165 6.86 7.53 -14.38
N ARG A 166 5.58 7.59 -13.98
CA ARG A 166 4.58 8.46 -14.61
C ARG A 166 4.87 9.94 -14.43
N THR A 167 5.34 10.35 -13.26
CA THR A 167 5.70 11.76 -12.99
C THR A 167 6.92 12.20 -13.79
N GLU A 168 7.83 11.28 -14.07
CA GLU A 168 9.03 11.49 -14.88
C GLU A 168 8.81 11.22 -16.38
N ASP A 169 7.56 11.02 -16.82
CA ASP A 169 7.15 10.72 -18.21
C ASP A 169 7.95 9.59 -18.88
N ARG A 170 8.27 8.55 -18.12
CA ARG A 170 8.99 7.36 -18.59
C ARG A 170 8.35 6.07 -18.08
N ALA A 171 8.68 4.94 -18.71
CA ALA A 171 8.35 3.63 -18.15
C ALA A 171 9.29 3.29 -16.97
N PRO A 172 8.85 2.46 -16.01
CA PRO A 172 9.75 1.93 -14.99
C PRO A 172 10.88 1.11 -15.62
N PRO A 173 12.08 1.07 -15.01
CA PRO A 173 13.18 0.24 -15.53
C PRO A 173 12.83 -1.25 -15.39
N LEU A 174 13.25 -2.07 -16.36
CA LEU A 174 12.86 -3.49 -16.42
C LEU A 174 13.27 -4.29 -15.16
N TRP A 175 14.41 -3.95 -14.54
CA TRP A 175 14.84 -4.62 -13.31
C TRP A 175 13.81 -4.49 -12.17
N PHE A 176 13.00 -3.41 -12.18
CA PHE A 176 11.97 -3.19 -11.18
C PHE A 176 10.86 -4.24 -11.24
N ALA A 177 10.64 -4.87 -12.41
CA ALA A 177 9.75 -6.00 -12.56
C ALA A 177 10.19 -7.22 -11.72
N GLY A 178 11.46 -7.30 -11.32
CA GLY A 178 11.96 -8.35 -10.42
C GLY A 178 11.24 -8.41 -9.06
N LEU A 179 10.63 -7.31 -8.60
CA LEU A 179 9.76 -7.33 -7.42
C LEU A 179 8.56 -8.27 -7.57
N MET A 180 8.10 -8.52 -8.79
CA MET A 180 7.00 -9.46 -9.04
C MET A 180 7.39 -10.90 -8.75
N VAL A 181 8.66 -11.28 -8.92
CA VAL A 181 9.15 -12.61 -8.53
C VAL A 181 8.91 -12.84 -7.04
N LEU A 182 9.33 -11.86 -6.21
CA LEU A 182 9.14 -11.97 -4.76
C LEU A 182 7.65 -11.95 -4.40
N TRP A 183 6.90 -11.00 -4.97
CA TRP A 183 5.48 -10.83 -4.64
C TRP A 183 4.64 -12.04 -5.02
N ALA A 184 4.82 -12.60 -6.23
CA ALA A 184 4.07 -13.76 -6.72
C ALA A 184 4.33 -15.06 -5.93
N ASN A 185 5.47 -15.17 -5.26
CA ASN A 185 5.79 -16.32 -4.39
C ASN A 185 5.33 -16.10 -2.93
N LEU A 186 4.99 -14.85 -2.55
CA LEU A 186 4.51 -14.54 -1.20
C LEU A 186 2.99 -14.52 -1.09
N HIS A 187 2.26 -13.96 -2.09
CA HIS A 187 0.80 -13.79 -2.00
C HIS A 187 0.18 -13.41 -3.35
N GLY A 188 -1.05 -13.86 -3.62
CA GLY A 188 -1.81 -13.61 -4.86
C GLY A 188 -2.08 -12.14 -5.21
N GLY A 189 -1.86 -11.21 -4.29
CA GLY A 189 -2.02 -9.76 -4.51
C GLY A 189 -1.15 -9.15 -5.62
N TYR A 190 -0.13 -9.85 -6.11
CA TYR A 190 0.70 -9.43 -7.24
C TYR A 190 -0.09 -9.16 -8.52
N MET A 191 -1.21 -9.85 -8.72
CA MET A 191 -2.09 -9.64 -9.87
C MET A 191 -2.61 -8.19 -9.90
N PHE A 192 -2.98 -7.63 -8.75
CA PHE A 192 -3.35 -6.22 -8.65
C PHE A 192 -2.18 -5.31 -9.08
N GLY A 193 -0.95 -5.65 -8.68
CA GLY A 193 0.25 -4.92 -9.10
C GLY A 193 0.44 -4.87 -10.61
N ILE A 194 0.21 -5.98 -11.31
CA ILE A 194 0.26 -6.08 -12.79
C ILE A 194 -0.85 -5.22 -13.42
N ILE A 195 -2.09 -5.35 -12.92
CA ILE A 195 -3.23 -4.57 -13.41
C ILE A 195 -2.97 -3.07 -13.23
N LEU A 196 -2.47 -2.65 -12.07
CA LEU A 196 -2.15 -1.25 -11.81
C LEU A 196 -1.07 -0.73 -12.77
N ALA A 197 -0.04 -1.54 -13.07
CA ALA A 197 0.98 -1.18 -14.05
C ALA A 197 0.36 -0.98 -15.46
N ALA A 198 -0.55 -1.87 -15.87
CA ALA A 198 -1.26 -1.74 -17.14
C ALA A 198 -2.17 -0.50 -17.20
N LEU A 199 -2.87 -0.17 -16.11
CA LEU A 199 -3.70 1.04 -16.02
C LEU A 199 -2.86 2.31 -16.13
N LEU A 200 -1.70 2.37 -15.47
CA LEU A 200 -0.77 3.50 -15.57
C LEU A 200 -0.04 3.55 -16.92
N ALA A 201 0.18 2.41 -17.57
CA ALA A 201 0.61 2.35 -18.96
C ALA A 201 -0.42 3.00 -19.89
N GLY A 202 -1.69 2.67 -19.72
CA GLY A 202 -2.80 3.32 -20.43
C GLY A 202 -2.83 4.83 -20.20
N GLU A 203 -2.67 5.29 -18.93
CA GLU A 203 -2.54 6.72 -18.61
C GLU A 203 -1.36 7.36 -19.37
N ALA A 204 -0.21 6.70 -19.43
CA ALA A 204 0.97 7.21 -20.13
C ALA A 204 0.72 7.40 -21.63
N VAL A 205 0.08 6.41 -22.26
CA VAL A 205 -0.25 6.43 -23.70
C VAL A 205 -1.31 7.51 -24.02
N LEU A 206 -2.33 7.63 -23.18
CA LEU A 206 -3.41 8.63 -23.35
C LEU A 206 -2.93 10.07 -23.13
N ALA A 207 -1.97 10.28 -22.21
CA ALA A 207 -1.41 11.58 -21.89
C ALA A 207 -0.40 12.10 -22.94
N ALA A 208 0.10 11.23 -23.80
CA ALA A 208 1.08 11.59 -24.82
C ALA A 208 0.49 12.52 -25.89
N ARG A 209 1.20 13.62 -26.19
CA ARG A 209 0.70 14.71 -27.05
C ARG A 209 0.74 14.37 -28.54
N ASP A 210 1.74 13.64 -28.98
CA ASP A 210 1.99 13.30 -30.36
C ASP A 210 2.19 11.79 -30.56
N TRP A 211 2.16 11.34 -31.81
CA TRP A 211 2.29 9.92 -32.18
C TRP A 211 3.63 9.32 -31.74
N ARG A 212 4.73 10.06 -31.87
CA ARG A 212 6.08 9.54 -31.57
C ARG A 212 6.22 9.29 -30.06
N THR A 213 5.84 10.25 -29.25
CA THR A 213 5.87 10.13 -27.77
C THR A 213 4.88 9.06 -27.30
N ARG A 214 3.71 8.93 -27.96
CA ARG A 214 2.73 7.88 -27.68
C ARG A 214 3.29 6.49 -27.93
N MET A 215 3.93 6.28 -29.09
CA MET A 215 4.54 4.99 -29.42
C MET A 215 5.72 4.66 -28.51
N ALA A 216 6.54 5.65 -28.13
CA ALA A 216 7.64 5.46 -27.18
C ALA A 216 7.10 5.05 -25.80
N ALA A 217 6.09 5.73 -25.29
CA ALA A 217 5.42 5.36 -24.04
C ALA A 217 4.82 3.95 -24.12
N ALA A 218 4.06 3.65 -25.20
CA ALA A 218 3.45 2.34 -25.39
C ALA A 218 4.49 1.21 -25.38
N ARG A 219 5.60 1.37 -26.10
CA ARG A 219 6.69 0.36 -26.16
C ARG A 219 7.35 0.17 -24.79
N GLY A 220 7.72 1.26 -24.11
CA GLY A 220 8.41 1.19 -22.82
C GLY A 220 7.53 0.53 -21.74
N TRP A 221 6.26 0.96 -21.66
CA TRP A 221 5.33 0.39 -20.69
C TRP A 221 4.90 -1.03 -21.04
N ALA A 222 4.70 -1.36 -22.34
CA ALA A 222 4.41 -2.73 -22.75
C ALA A 222 5.56 -3.68 -22.41
N ALA A 223 6.83 -3.27 -22.64
CA ALA A 223 7.99 -4.04 -22.26
C ALA A 223 8.04 -4.27 -20.74
N PHE A 224 7.74 -3.23 -19.94
CA PHE A 224 7.70 -3.36 -18.48
C PHE A 224 6.57 -4.28 -18.01
N CYS A 225 5.36 -4.15 -18.56
CA CYS A 225 4.22 -5.03 -18.23
C CYS A 225 4.53 -6.48 -18.61
N ALA A 226 5.11 -6.72 -19.80
CA ALA A 226 5.53 -8.05 -20.22
C ALA A 226 6.60 -8.65 -19.30
N ALA A 227 7.59 -7.85 -18.90
CA ALA A 227 8.60 -8.26 -17.93
C ALA A 227 7.97 -8.56 -16.56
N SER A 228 6.96 -7.80 -16.13
CA SER A 228 6.26 -8.02 -14.86
C SER A 228 5.46 -9.34 -14.88
N VAL A 229 4.78 -9.64 -15.99
CA VAL A 229 4.09 -10.92 -16.19
C VAL A 229 5.09 -12.07 -16.23
N ALA A 230 6.19 -11.93 -17.00
CA ALA A 230 7.23 -12.96 -17.07
C ALA A 230 7.87 -13.22 -15.69
N ALA A 231 8.11 -12.17 -14.90
CA ALA A 231 8.61 -12.29 -13.54
C ALA A 231 7.61 -13.00 -12.60
N ALA A 232 6.31 -12.73 -12.74
CA ALA A 232 5.26 -13.39 -11.96
C ALA A 232 5.08 -14.88 -12.30
N LEU A 233 5.57 -15.36 -13.46
CA LEU A 233 5.60 -16.77 -13.83
C LEU A 233 6.75 -17.54 -13.15
N ILE A 234 7.70 -16.85 -12.53
CA ILE A 234 8.83 -17.48 -11.82
C ILE A 234 8.34 -17.94 -10.43
N THR A 235 7.50 -18.96 -10.43
CA THR A 235 6.94 -19.63 -9.26
C THR A 235 6.93 -21.15 -9.52
N PRO A 236 6.82 -22.00 -8.50
CA PRO A 236 6.66 -23.45 -8.69
C PRO A 236 5.48 -23.85 -9.56
N PHE A 237 4.49 -22.97 -9.72
CA PHE A 237 3.24 -23.22 -10.44
C PHE A 237 3.17 -22.54 -11.82
N GLY A 238 4.11 -21.68 -12.17
CA GLY A 238 4.14 -21.01 -13.48
C GLY A 238 2.80 -20.39 -13.86
N ILE A 239 2.23 -20.88 -14.98
CA ILE A 239 0.96 -20.34 -15.51
C ILE A 239 -0.24 -20.63 -14.60
N ASP A 240 -0.27 -21.74 -13.89
CA ASP A 240 -1.36 -22.10 -12.97
C ASP A 240 -1.41 -21.10 -11.80
N GLY A 241 -0.25 -20.69 -11.28
CA GLY A 241 -0.14 -19.63 -10.28
C GLY A 241 -0.69 -18.31 -10.79
N LEU A 242 -0.40 -17.94 -12.05
CA LEU A 242 -0.89 -16.73 -12.68
C LEU A 242 -2.42 -16.74 -12.88
N LEU A 243 -3.00 -17.90 -13.20
CA LEU A 243 -4.43 -18.03 -13.45
C LEU A 243 -5.26 -18.18 -12.17
N LEU A 244 -4.66 -18.62 -11.07
CA LEU A 244 -5.36 -18.87 -9.81
C LEU A 244 -6.20 -17.69 -9.31
N PRO A 245 -5.70 -16.42 -9.25
CA PRO A 245 -6.52 -15.30 -8.80
C PRO A 245 -7.78 -15.09 -9.66
N LEU A 246 -7.71 -15.40 -10.96
CA LEU A 246 -8.86 -15.33 -11.86
C LEU A 246 -9.83 -16.50 -11.64
N GLN A 247 -9.32 -17.69 -11.28
CA GLN A 247 -10.15 -18.83 -10.95
C GLN A 247 -10.89 -18.61 -9.62
N LEU A 248 -10.24 -18.02 -8.62
CA LEU A 248 -10.87 -17.71 -7.32
C LEU A 248 -12.09 -16.81 -7.49
N THR A 249 -12.07 -15.83 -8.39
CA THR A 249 -13.25 -14.96 -8.64
C THR A 249 -14.46 -15.71 -9.20
N ARG A 250 -14.28 -16.94 -9.72
CA ARG A 250 -15.36 -17.80 -10.24
C ARG A 250 -15.92 -18.78 -9.20
N MET A 251 -15.27 -18.90 -8.04
CA MET A 251 -15.68 -19.79 -6.97
C MET A 251 -16.78 -19.16 -6.09
N SER A 252 -17.98 -19.01 -6.64
CA SER A 252 -19.09 -18.31 -5.98
C SER A 252 -19.43 -18.86 -4.59
N PHE A 253 -19.36 -20.17 -4.39
CA PHE A 253 -19.60 -20.79 -3.08
C PHE A 253 -18.54 -20.36 -2.06
N ALA A 254 -17.25 -20.47 -2.40
CA ALA A 254 -16.17 -20.07 -1.49
C ALA A 254 -16.27 -18.58 -1.13
N LEU A 255 -16.55 -17.72 -2.12
CA LEU A 255 -16.73 -16.29 -1.90
C LEU A 255 -17.95 -15.96 -1.02
N SER A 256 -18.98 -16.80 -1.03
CA SER A 256 -20.20 -16.61 -0.21
C SER A 256 -20.04 -17.05 1.24
N VAL A 257 -19.02 -17.85 1.56
CA VAL A 257 -18.80 -18.42 2.91
C VAL A 257 -17.71 -17.66 3.67
N LEU A 258 -16.72 -17.12 2.97
CA LEU A 258 -15.58 -16.42 3.57
C LEU A 258 -15.95 -14.97 3.88
N GLU A 259 -16.02 -14.60 5.17
CA GLU A 259 -16.44 -13.26 5.63
C GLU A 259 -15.62 -12.12 5.01
N GLU A 260 -14.33 -12.31 4.81
CA GLU A 260 -13.44 -11.30 4.23
C GLU A 260 -13.76 -10.95 2.76
N TRP A 261 -14.47 -11.84 2.07
CA TRP A 261 -14.96 -11.63 0.69
C TRP A 261 -16.37 -11.02 0.64
N HIS A 262 -17.00 -10.80 1.80
CA HIS A 262 -18.28 -10.11 1.84
C HIS A 262 -18.10 -8.60 1.70
N SER A 263 -19.18 -7.95 1.24
CA SER A 263 -19.29 -6.50 1.30
C SER A 263 -19.30 -6.03 2.76
N PRO A 264 -18.70 -4.87 3.09
CA PRO A 264 -18.79 -4.31 4.43
C PRO A 264 -20.22 -4.09 4.87
N ASN A 265 -20.51 -4.34 6.14
CA ASN A 265 -21.84 -4.13 6.71
C ASN A 265 -22.05 -2.65 7.09
N PHE A 266 -22.67 -1.88 6.22
CA PHE A 266 -22.94 -0.45 6.43
C PHE A 266 -24.12 -0.16 7.40
N GLN A 267 -24.69 -1.17 8.06
CA GLN A 267 -25.57 -0.95 9.23
C GLN A 267 -24.76 -0.54 10.48
N GLN A 268 -23.47 -0.73 10.43
CA GLN A 268 -22.50 -0.28 11.41
C GLN A 268 -21.52 0.69 10.76
N LEU A 269 -21.06 1.69 11.50
CA LEU A 269 -20.08 2.65 10.99
C LEU A 269 -18.80 1.93 10.56
N GLN A 270 -18.47 2.03 9.27
CA GLN A 270 -17.32 1.38 8.67
C GLN A 270 -16.22 2.39 8.32
N PRO A 271 -14.93 2.03 8.46
CA PRO A 271 -13.83 2.88 7.99
C PRO A 271 -13.94 3.26 6.52
N LEU A 272 -14.42 2.34 5.67
CA LEU A 272 -14.64 2.60 4.24
C LEU A 272 -15.70 3.67 4.01
N GLU A 273 -16.79 3.64 4.74
CA GLU A 273 -17.85 4.66 4.69
C GLU A 273 -17.30 6.04 5.04
N MET A 274 -16.56 6.14 6.15
CA MET A 274 -15.93 7.38 6.58
C MET A 274 -14.92 7.89 5.55
N TRP A 275 -14.14 7.01 4.94
CA TRP A 275 -13.21 7.35 3.89
C TRP A 275 -13.93 7.93 2.67
N ILE A 276 -15.02 7.30 2.21
CA ILE A 276 -15.83 7.76 1.07
C ILE A 276 -16.45 9.12 1.36
N ILE A 277 -17.08 9.29 2.53
CA ILE A 277 -17.69 10.56 2.95
C ILE A 277 -16.64 11.67 2.99
N PHE A 278 -15.48 11.41 3.61
CA PHE A 278 -14.39 12.38 3.66
C PHE A 278 -13.88 12.74 2.27
N ALA A 279 -13.66 11.75 1.40
CA ALA A 279 -13.17 11.96 0.03
C ALA A 279 -14.16 12.78 -0.80
N LEU A 280 -15.47 12.48 -0.71
CA LEU A 280 -16.54 13.23 -1.37
C LEU A 280 -16.64 14.66 -0.83
N PHE A 281 -16.65 14.82 0.50
CA PHE A 281 -16.67 16.13 1.12
C PHE A 281 -15.48 16.98 0.65
N ALA A 282 -14.28 16.43 0.67
CA ALA A 282 -13.08 17.10 0.23
C ALA A 282 -13.14 17.44 -1.28
N ALA A 283 -13.59 16.51 -2.13
CA ALA A 283 -13.70 16.73 -3.57
C ALA A 283 -14.73 17.86 -3.90
N LEU A 284 -15.89 17.81 -3.27
CA LEU A 284 -16.98 18.77 -3.53
C LEU A 284 -16.68 20.15 -2.92
N SER A 285 -16.15 20.20 -1.68
CA SER A 285 -15.89 21.47 -0.97
C SER A 285 -14.65 22.18 -1.50
N LEU A 286 -13.62 21.43 -1.91
CA LEU A 286 -12.36 21.98 -2.36
C LEU A 286 -12.27 22.10 -3.89
N GLY A 287 -13.22 21.55 -4.64
CA GLY A 287 -13.25 21.62 -6.10
C GLY A 287 -11.97 21.09 -6.75
N TRP A 288 -11.45 19.96 -6.25
CA TRP A 288 -10.21 19.38 -6.75
C TRP A 288 -10.33 18.91 -8.20
N ARG A 289 -9.34 19.22 -9.00
CA ARG A 289 -9.22 18.80 -10.39
C ARG A 289 -8.18 17.68 -10.46
N LEU A 290 -8.64 16.45 -10.53
CA LEU A 290 -7.79 15.27 -10.58
C LEU A 290 -7.73 14.72 -12.02
N PRO A 291 -6.63 14.09 -12.44
CA PRO A 291 -6.57 13.39 -13.72
C PRO A 291 -7.65 12.30 -13.80
N VAL A 292 -8.45 12.32 -14.87
CA VAL A 292 -9.60 11.42 -15.03
C VAL A 292 -9.20 9.95 -14.93
N THR A 293 -8.03 9.60 -15.48
CA THR A 293 -7.48 8.24 -15.39
C THR A 293 -7.24 7.81 -13.93
N ARG A 294 -6.68 8.69 -13.10
CA ARG A 294 -6.44 8.39 -11.67
C ARG A 294 -7.74 8.35 -10.88
N VAL A 295 -8.70 9.21 -11.21
CA VAL A 295 -10.05 9.12 -10.64
C VAL A 295 -10.67 7.76 -10.98
N GLY A 296 -10.56 7.31 -12.23
CA GLY A 296 -11.05 6.00 -12.65
C GLY A 296 -10.40 4.85 -11.88
N ILE A 297 -9.08 4.89 -11.65
CA ILE A 297 -8.38 3.88 -10.84
C ILE A 297 -8.87 3.90 -9.39
N VAL A 298 -9.02 5.08 -8.78
CA VAL A 298 -9.52 5.20 -7.40
C VAL A 298 -10.96 4.69 -7.30
N LEU A 299 -11.83 5.01 -8.27
CA LEU A 299 -13.20 4.50 -8.29
C LEU A 299 -13.25 2.98 -8.45
N LEU A 300 -12.34 2.39 -9.25
CA LEU A 300 -12.18 0.94 -9.32
C LEU A 300 -11.79 0.34 -7.96
N LEU A 301 -10.84 0.96 -7.25
CA LEU A 301 -10.46 0.54 -5.91
C LEU A 301 -11.60 0.66 -4.90
N VAL A 302 -12.37 1.75 -4.96
CA VAL A 302 -13.59 1.93 -4.15
C VAL A 302 -14.60 0.82 -4.46
N HIS A 303 -14.84 0.53 -5.74
CA HIS A 303 -15.74 -0.54 -6.15
C HIS A 303 -15.26 -1.90 -5.60
N MET A 304 -13.98 -2.22 -5.72
CA MET A 304 -13.41 -3.45 -5.16
C MET A 304 -13.58 -3.53 -3.64
N ALA A 305 -13.37 -2.42 -2.92
CA ALA A 305 -13.52 -2.36 -1.47
C ALA A 305 -15.00 -2.44 -1.03
N LEU A 306 -15.93 -1.94 -1.83
CA LEU A 306 -17.37 -2.09 -1.60
C LEU A 306 -17.85 -3.53 -1.83
N GLN A 307 -17.27 -4.23 -2.81
CA GLN A 307 -17.58 -5.64 -3.05
C GLN A 307 -16.98 -6.57 -1.99
N HIS A 308 -15.73 -6.31 -1.61
CA HIS A 308 -14.97 -7.17 -0.71
C HIS A 308 -14.20 -6.31 0.29
N GLY A 309 -14.58 -6.37 1.56
CA GLY A 309 -14.00 -5.54 2.62
C GLY A 309 -12.47 -5.57 2.67
N ARG A 310 -11.85 -6.74 2.41
CA ARG A 310 -10.40 -6.92 2.37
C ARG A 310 -9.66 -5.98 1.39
N HIS A 311 -10.32 -5.50 0.34
CA HIS A 311 -9.71 -4.57 -0.61
C HIS A 311 -9.63 -3.12 -0.09
N GLY A 312 -10.19 -2.85 1.09
CA GLY A 312 -10.01 -1.56 1.79
C GLY A 312 -8.55 -1.22 2.02
N GLU A 313 -7.72 -2.22 2.32
CA GLU A 313 -6.27 -2.05 2.47
C GLU A 313 -5.61 -1.53 1.18
N LEU A 314 -5.95 -2.11 0.02
CA LEU A 314 -5.44 -1.66 -1.28
C LEU A 314 -5.84 -0.20 -1.55
N LEU A 315 -7.12 0.14 -1.34
CA LEU A 315 -7.60 1.52 -1.47
C LEU A 315 -6.83 2.47 -0.56
N GLY A 316 -6.62 2.07 0.70
CA GLY A 316 -5.94 2.87 1.72
C GLY A 316 -4.51 3.24 1.34
N PHE A 317 -3.73 2.28 0.88
CA PHE A 317 -2.31 2.52 0.55
C PHE A 317 -2.10 3.05 -0.87
N VAL A 318 -2.93 2.67 -1.84
CA VAL A 318 -2.74 3.05 -3.25
C VAL A 318 -3.30 4.44 -3.56
N ALA A 319 -4.51 4.77 -3.10
CA ALA A 319 -5.17 6.03 -3.44
C ALA A 319 -4.35 7.28 -3.05
N PRO A 320 -3.82 7.42 -1.82
CA PRO A 320 -3.04 8.60 -1.47
C PRO A 320 -1.76 8.72 -2.31
N LEU A 321 -1.09 7.62 -2.65
CA LEU A 321 0.10 7.64 -3.50
C LEU A 321 -0.21 8.06 -4.93
N LEU A 322 -1.34 7.63 -5.49
CA LEU A 322 -1.78 8.03 -6.83
C LEU A 322 -2.16 9.51 -6.89
N LEU A 323 -2.83 10.01 -5.86
CA LEU A 323 -3.42 11.35 -5.86
C LEU A 323 -2.46 12.44 -5.37
N ALA A 324 -1.48 12.10 -4.51
CA ALA A 324 -0.59 13.07 -3.88
C ALA A 324 0.07 14.06 -4.86
N PRO A 325 0.60 13.67 -6.04
CA PRO A 325 1.22 14.63 -6.96
C PRO A 325 0.24 15.69 -7.50
N ALA A 326 -1.01 15.29 -7.78
CA ALA A 326 -2.03 16.22 -8.28
C ALA A 326 -2.60 17.12 -7.16
N LEU A 327 -2.73 16.57 -5.96
CA LEU A 327 -3.19 17.32 -4.78
C LEU A 327 -2.16 18.35 -4.35
N ALA A 328 -0.87 18.00 -4.33
CA ALA A 328 0.21 18.90 -3.97
C ALA A 328 0.20 20.17 -4.83
N GLN A 329 0.12 20.02 -6.17
CA GLN A 329 0.06 21.15 -7.09
C GLN A 329 -1.13 22.10 -6.82
N GLN A 330 -2.26 21.57 -6.39
CA GLN A 330 -3.45 22.37 -6.13
C GLN A 330 -3.43 23.01 -4.76
N LEU A 331 -2.88 22.33 -3.76
CA LEU A 331 -2.68 22.90 -2.42
C LEU A 331 -1.68 24.05 -2.46
N ASP A 332 -0.55 23.90 -3.17
CA ASP A 332 0.44 24.96 -3.37
C ASP A 332 -0.21 26.20 -4.02
N ARG A 333 -0.95 26.03 -5.12
CA ARG A 333 -1.67 27.14 -5.79
C ARG A 333 -2.69 27.85 -4.89
N ARG A 334 -3.34 27.10 -3.98
CA ARG A 334 -4.29 27.69 -3.02
C ARG A 334 -3.57 28.53 -1.98
N LEU A 335 -2.45 28.06 -1.48
CA LEU A 335 -1.60 28.81 -0.55
C LEU A 335 -1.09 30.10 -1.18
N GLU A 336 -0.57 30.02 -2.41
CA GLU A 336 -0.11 31.19 -3.19
C GLU A 336 -1.23 32.23 -3.40
N ASN A 337 -2.46 31.78 -3.62
CA ASN A 337 -3.64 32.66 -3.81
C ASN A 337 -4.30 33.09 -2.48
N GLY A 338 -3.70 32.87 -1.33
CA GLY A 338 -4.24 33.22 -0.01
C GLY A 338 -5.50 32.43 0.39
N ARG A 339 -5.85 31.36 -0.35
CA ARG A 339 -7.00 30.46 -0.13
C ARG A 339 -6.62 29.16 0.58
N GLY A 340 -5.50 29.15 1.32
CA GLY A 340 -5.07 27.99 2.11
C GLY A 340 -6.16 27.53 3.08
N LEU A 341 -6.21 26.21 3.31
CA LEU A 341 -7.11 25.63 4.30
C LEU A 341 -6.79 26.20 5.68
N TRP A 342 -7.80 26.23 6.56
CA TRP A 342 -7.57 26.69 7.95
C TRP A 342 -6.47 25.86 8.65
N LEU A 343 -6.37 24.56 8.32
CA LEU A 343 -5.30 23.68 8.77
C LEU A 343 -3.91 24.14 8.31
N ASP A 344 -3.77 24.61 7.07
CA ASP A 344 -2.50 25.14 6.55
C ASP A 344 -2.09 26.40 7.30
N ARG A 345 -3.06 27.26 7.60
CA ARG A 345 -2.84 28.49 8.37
C ARG A 345 -2.45 28.16 9.81
N LEU A 346 -3.15 27.21 10.45
CA LEU A 346 -2.84 26.76 11.80
C LEU A 346 -1.42 26.18 11.87
N MET A 347 -1.04 25.33 10.91
CA MET A 347 0.31 24.73 10.88
C MET A 347 1.38 25.77 10.58
N ALA A 348 1.10 26.75 9.73
CA ALA A 348 1.99 27.88 9.49
C ALA A 348 2.19 28.74 10.75
N GLU A 349 1.13 28.97 11.53
CA GLU A 349 1.21 29.66 12.82
C GLU A 349 2.02 28.86 13.84
N LEU A 350 1.78 27.54 13.95
CA LEU A 350 2.52 26.67 14.87
C LEU A 350 4.01 26.51 14.47
N ALA A 351 4.32 26.64 13.19
CA ALA A 351 5.70 26.58 12.68
C ALA A 351 6.46 27.90 12.84
N LYS A 352 5.77 29.02 13.15
CA LYS A 352 6.46 30.27 13.48
C LYS A 352 7.32 30.05 14.73
N PRO A 353 8.62 30.40 14.69
CA PRO A 353 9.42 30.34 15.91
C PRO A 353 8.74 31.19 16.95
N ALA A 354 8.43 30.61 18.10
CA ALA A 354 7.91 31.35 19.25
C ALA A 354 8.87 32.53 19.48
N GLY A 355 8.37 33.75 19.23
CA GLY A 355 9.15 34.97 19.39
C GLY A 355 9.78 34.90 20.78
N VAL A 356 11.07 35.20 20.86
CA VAL A 356 11.90 35.12 22.06
C VAL A 356 11.28 35.95 23.17
N ALA A 357 10.41 35.32 23.95
CA ALA A 357 10.09 35.69 25.31
C ALA A 357 10.41 34.45 26.17
N GLY A 358 11.63 34.42 26.60
CA GLY A 358 12.21 33.79 27.76
C GLY A 358 11.51 32.54 28.33
N SER A 359 11.55 31.38 27.66
CA SER A 359 11.53 30.11 28.40
C SER A 359 12.26 29.04 27.58
N ARG A 360 13.42 28.64 28.10
CA ARG A 360 14.24 27.55 27.58
C ARG A 360 13.55 26.22 27.88
N LEU A 361 12.80 25.69 26.90
CA LEU A 361 12.42 24.29 26.86
C LEU A 361 13.04 23.67 25.60
N PRO A 362 14.21 23.02 25.69
CA PRO A 362 14.98 22.57 24.52
C PRO A 362 14.38 21.37 23.76
N TRP A 363 13.35 20.72 24.28
CA TRP A 363 12.79 19.49 23.75
C TRP A 363 11.52 19.64 22.89
N LEU A 364 11.04 20.89 22.69
CA LEU A 364 9.92 21.19 21.76
C LEU A 364 10.38 21.63 20.37
N ARG A 365 11.63 21.38 19.98
CA ARG A 365 12.04 21.50 18.59
C ARG A 365 11.63 20.21 17.86
N TRP A 366 10.46 20.24 17.30
CA TRP A 366 10.00 19.21 16.36
C TRP A 366 10.96 19.16 15.18
N GLY A 367 11.79 18.11 15.10
CA GLY A 367 12.53 17.80 13.89
C GLY A 367 11.55 17.33 12.82
N LEU A 368 11.17 18.22 11.90
CA LEU A 368 10.48 17.91 10.65
C LEU A 368 11.46 17.29 9.65
#